data_8ffa3eb9b8ce77fcf850031e7e896f08
#
_entry.id   8ffa3eb9b8ce77fcf850031e7e896f08
#
_cell.length_a   1.000
_cell.length_b   1.000
_cell.length_c   1.000
_cell.angle_alpha   90.00
_cell.angle_beta   90.00
_cell.angle_gamma   90.00
#
_symmetry.space_group_name_H-M   'P 1'
#
loop_
_entity.id
_entity.type
_entity.pdbx_description
1 polymer ?
#
loop_
_entity_poly.entity_id
_entity_poly.type
_entity_poly.pdbx_seq_one_letter_code
_entity_poly.pdbx_strand_id
1 'polypeptide(L)'
;MHKIIFFLFIITTINLSAQENKWMLIEDESFIQYSAKHLLHKWSGINNNIKGVFLQQNDSKIAVTANIADFDSGISNRDSNALRVLNALNYPQVKFYSADISINSDKITFNGELDFHGKKIQKSFEGTYVNTNDKLTIEGEFSVVLTDFDIKLPSLMLVKMDDFADIEFKLIFEKTN
;
A
#
# COMPACT_ATOMS: atom_id res chain seq x y z
N MET A 1 -68.10 -31.77 -7.88
CA MET A 1 -67.51 -30.71 -7.07
C MET A 1 -65.94 -31.01 -6.96
N HIS A 2 -65.13 -30.37 -7.77
CA HIS A 2 -63.67 -30.55 -7.72
C HIS A 2 -63.08 -29.45 -6.84
N LYS A 3 -62.38 -29.84 -5.75
CA LYS A 3 -61.69 -28.93 -4.89
C LYS A 3 -60.24 -28.75 -5.47
N ILE A 4 -59.95 -27.58 -5.98
CA ILE A 4 -58.59 -27.16 -6.40
C ILE A 4 -57.85 -26.72 -5.14
N ILE A 5 -56.81 -27.48 -4.75
CA ILE A 5 -55.91 -27.10 -3.66
C ILE A 5 -54.78 -26.23 -4.30
N PHE A 6 -54.80 -24.95 -3.96
CA PHE A 6 -53.77 -23.99 -4.37
C PHE A 6 -52.54 -24.12 -3.44
N PHE A 7 -51.47 -24.72 -3.92
CA PHE A 7 -50.22 -24.85 -3.15
C PHE A 7 -49.40 -23.56 -3.29
N LEU A 8 -49.46 -22.73 -2.25
CA LEU A 8 -48.69 -21.47 -2.21
C LEU A 8 -47.20 -21.78 -1.93
N PHE A 9 -46.34 -21.70 -2.97
CA PHE A 9 -44.90 -21.89 -2.86
C PHE A 9 -44.30 -20.59 -2.34
N ILE A 10 -43.95 -20.53 -1.04
CA ILE A 10 -43.24 -19.39 -0.44
C ILE A 10 -41.75 -19.53 -0.80
N ILE A 11 -41.28 -18.75 -1.78
CA ILE A 11 -39.88 -18.62 -2.11
C ILE A 11 -39.24 -17.70 -1.06
N THR A 12 -38.57 -18.28 -0.07
CA THR A 12 -37.72 -17.54 0.85
C THR A 12 -36.40 -17.20 0.12
N THR A 13 -36.22 -15.94 -0.27
CA THR A 13 -34.92 -15.44 -0.77
C THR A 13 -33.94 -15.38 0.39
N ILE A 14 -33.00 -16.33 0.45
CA ILE A 14 -31.88 -16.29 1.37
C ILE A 14 -30.95 -15.23 0.81
N ASN A 15 -30.89 -14.06 1.43
CA ASN A 15 -29.83 -13.06 1.17
C ASN A 15 -28.53 -13.62 1.74
N LEU A 16 -27.71 -14.25 0.89
CA LEU A 16 -26.32 -14.55 1.22
C LEU A 16 -25.56 -13.21 1.22
N SER A 17 -25.47 -12.57 2.38
CA SER A 17 -24.51 -11.50 2.57
C SER A 17 -23.13 -12.14 2.51
N ALA A 18 -22.35 -11.85 1.48
CA ALA A 18 -20.93 -12.20 1.46
C ALA A 18 -20.30 -11.48 2.66
N GLN A 19 -19.80 -12.25 3.62
CA GLN A 19 -19.14 -11.70 4.80
C GLN A 19 -17.83 -11.08 4.35
N GLU A 20 -17.77 -9.77 4.40
CA GLU A 20 -16.55 -9.01 4.07
C GLU A 20 -15.53 -9.20 5.18
N ASN A 21 -14.44 -9.91 4.89
CA ASN A 21 -13.33 -10.02 5.82
C ASN A 21 -12.48 -8.75 5.72
N LYS A 22 -12.68 -7.84 6.65
CA LYS A 22 -11.92 -6.60 6.75
C LYS A 22 -10.74 -6.80 7.70
N TRP A 23 -9.57 -6.36 7.24
CA TRP A 23 -8.32 -6.41 7.97
C TRP A 23 -7.79 -4.98 8.12
N MET A 24 -7.42 -4.59 9.33
CA MET A 24 -6.86 -3.28 9.63
C MET A 24 -5.37 -3.42 9.91
N LEU A 25 -4.56 -2.51 9.37
CA LEU A 25 -3.12 -2.51 9.55
C LEU A 25 -2.76 -2.20 11.02
N ILE A 26 -1.80 -2.97 11.57
CA ILE A 26 -1.20 -2.77 12.89
C ILE A 26 0.03 -1.87 12.70
N GLU A 27 -0.09 -0.61 13.09
CA GLU A 27 0.95 0.41 12.88
C GLU A 27 2.29 -0.01 13.50
N ASP A 28 2.31 -0.40 14.77
CA ASP A 28 3.53 -0.74 15.52
C ASP A 28 4.29 -1.98 15.01
N GLU A 29 3.64 -2.81 14.18
CA GLU A 29 4.24 -4.03 13.61
C GLU A 29 4.57 -3.88 12.13
N SER A 30 4.26 -2.73 11.53
CA SER A 30 4.34 -2.46 10.10
C SER A 30 5.32 -1.34 9.79
N PHE A 31 5.92 -1.39 8.60
CA PHE A 31 6.78 -0.29 8.13
C PHE A 31 6.77 -0.17 6.62
N ILE A 32 7.14 1.02 6.15
CA ILE A 32 7.60 1.29 4.79
C ILE A 32 8.96 1.96 4.88
N GLN A 33 9.94 1.45 4.15
CA GLN A 33 11.29 2.02 4.07
C GLN A 33 11.60 2.40 2.62
N TYR A 34 12.16 3.58 2.41
CA TYR A 34 12.79 3.91 1.14
C TYR A 34 14.29 3.81 1.24
N SER A 35 14.94 3.49 0.13
CA SER A 35 16.40 3.63 -0.07
C SER A 35 16.65 4.48 -1.30
N ALA A 36 17.59 5.41 -1.20
CA ALA A 36 18.00 6.27 -2.29
C ALA A 36 19.52 6.39 -2.35
N LYS A 37 20.06 6.86 -3.48
CA LYS A 37 21.50 6.89 -3.72
C LYS A 37 21.93 8.16 -4.45
N HIS A 38 23.10 8.65 -4.10
CA HIS A 38 23.80 9.70 -4.82
C HIS A 38 25.31 9.35 -4.88
N LEU A 39 25.84 9.12 -6.05
CA LEU A 39 27.21 8.62 -6.26
C LEU A 39 27.47 7.33 -5.46
N LEU A 40 28.39 7.38 -4.49
CA LEU A 40 28.76 6.25 -3.64
C LEU A 40 27.98 6.19 -2.31
N HIS A 41 27.14 7.19 -2.04
CA HIS A 41 26.37 7.29 -0.79
C HIS A 41 24.95 6.77 -0.96
N LYS A 42 24.63 5.70 -0.24
CA LYS A 42 23.28 5.18 -0.09
C LYS A 42 22.75 5.56 1.29
N TRP A 43 21.47 5.89 1.35
CA TRP A 43 20.73 6.12 2.62
C TRP A 43 19.35 5.56 2.53
N SER A 44 18.72 5.41 3.68
CA SER A 44 17.33 4.99 3.79
C SER A 44 16.60 5.86 4.81
N GLY A 45 15.27 5.84 4.75
CA GLY A 45 14.41 6.39 5.79
C GLY A 45 13.21 5.45 5.97
N ILE A 46 12.83 5.24 7.21
CA ILE A 46 11.75 4.33 7.60
C ILE A 46 10.57 5.11 8.17
N ASN A 47 9.37 4.63 7.88
CA ASN A 47 8.12 5.13 8.43
C ASN A 47 7.35 3.96 9.06
N ASN A 48 7.12 4.01 10.37
CA ASN A 48 6.32 3.05 11.11
C ASN A 48 4.91 3.59 11.43
N ASN A 49 4.60 4.84 11.04
CA ASN A 49 3.30 5.47 11.23
C ASN A 49 2.51 5.43 9.92
N ILE A 50 2.10 4.24 9.52
CA ILE A 50 1.37 3.99 8.29
C ILE A 50 -0.04 3.49 8.58
N LYS A 51 -0.98 3.74 7.68
CA LYS A 51 -2.37 3.28 7.82
C LYS A 51 -2.75 2.44 6.62
N GLY A 52 -3.54 1.40 6.85
CA GLY A 52 -3.97 0.53 5.77
C GLY A 52 -5.19 -0.30 6.11
N VAL A 53 -5.87 -0.71 5.07
CA VAL A 53 -6.99 -1.64 5.11
C VAL A 53 -6.83 -2.65 3.98
N PHE A 54 -7.07 -3.91 4.29
CA PHE A 54 -7.17 -4.98 3.31
C PHE A 54 -8.55 -5.62 3.41
N LEU A 55 -9.27 -5.65 2.30
CA LEU A 55 -10.58 -6.30 2.18
C LEU A 55 -10.38 -7.60 1.43
N GLN A 56 -10.60 -8.71 2.12
CA GLN A 56 -10.46 -10.03 1.53
C GLN A 56 -11.85 -10.54 1.09
N GLN A 57 -12.05 -10.59 -0.21
CA GLN A 57 -13.26 -11.07 -0.88
C GLN A 57 -12.87 -11.82 -2.16
N ASN A 58 -13.87 -12.16 -3.00
CA ASN A 58 -13.60 -12.65 -4.36
C ASN A 58 -12.74 -11.64 -5.16
N ASP A 59 -13.01 -10.33 -4.97
CA ASP A 59 -12.21 -9.22 -5.50
C ASP A 59 -11.55 -8.51 -4.32
N SER A 60 -10.37 -9.00 -3.90
CA SER A 60 -9.61 -8.40 -2.80
C SER A 60 -9.17 -6.97 -3.13
N LYS A 61 -9.15 -6.10 -2.10
CA LYS A 61 -8.74 -4.70 -2.24
C LYS A 61 -7.80 -4.30 -1.13
N ILE A 62 -6.85 -3.43 -1.45
CA ILE A 62 -5.96 -2.84 -0.47
C ILE A 62 -5.89 -1.32 -0.64
N ALA A 63 -5.83 -0.62 0.48
CA ALA A 63 -5.47 0.79 0.52
C ALA A 63 -4.45 1.00 1.63
N VAL A 64 -3.33 1.67 1.31
CA VAL A 64 -2.27 2.01 2.26
C VAL A 64 -1.92 3.48 2.08
N THR A 65 -1.67 4.18 3.18
CA THR A 65 -1.21 5.57 3.17
C THR A 65 -0.12 5.79 4.20
N ALA A 66 0.86 6.64 3.86
CA ALA A 66 1.93 7.08 4.73
C ALA A 66 2.11 8.59 4.58
N ASN A 67 2.35 9.30 5.69
CA ASN A 67 2.74 10.71 5.62
C ASN A 67 4.21 10.83 5.24
N ILE A 68 4.54 11.76 4.38
CA ILE A 68 5.93 12.04 3.97
C ILE A 68 6.78 12.52 5.16
N ALA A 69 6.16 13.26 6.09
CA ALA A 69 6.85 13.81 7.25
C ALA A 69 7.25 12.76 8.31
N ASP A 70 6.66 11.57 8.24
CA ASP A 70 6.91 10.51 9.24
C ASP A 70 8.06 9.56 8.81
N PHE A 71 8.71 9.81 7.66
CA PHE A 71 9.92 9.08 7.28
C PHE A 71 11.14 9.64 7.99
N ASP A 72 11.80 8.79 8.76
CA ASP A 72 13.01 9.12 9.53
C ASP A 72 14.25 8.41 8.93
N SER A 73 15.24 9.17 8.53
CA SER A 73 16.52 8.66 8.05
C SER A 73 17.61 8.67 9.13
N GLY A 74 17.27 9.07 10.36
CA GLY A 74 18.20 9.27 11.46
C GLY A 74 19.06 10.55 11.33
N ILE A 75 18.83 11.39 10.31
CA ILE A 75 19.54 12.65 10.09
C ILE A 75 18.55 13.78 9.76
N SER A 76 18.22 14.61 10.73
CA SER A 76 17.19 15.66 10.62
C SER A 76 17.38 16.62 9.44
N ASN A 77 18.63 16.94 9.07
CA ASN A 77 18.90 17.79 7.90
C ASN A 77 18.54 17.09 6.58
N ARG A 78 18.73 15.78 6.50
CA ARG A 78 18.33 14.98 5.34
C ARG A 78 16.82 14.93 5.23
N ASP A 79 16.13 14.69 6.34
CA ASP A 79 14.69 14.61 6.39
C ASP A 79 14.04 15.96 6.02
N SER A 80 14.56 17.06 6.56
CA SER A 80 14.12 18.41 6.18
C SER A 80 14.34 18.70 4.68
N ASN A 81 15.45 18.24 4.11
CA ASN A 81 15.69 18.36 2.67
C ASN A 81 14.71 17.50 1.84
N ALA A 82 14.43 16.27 2.28
CA ALA A 82 13.46 15.40 1.64
C ALA A 82 12.06 16.03 1.62
N LEU A 83 11.59 16.58 2.74
CA LEU A 83 10.31 17.29 2.83
C LEU A 83 10.21 18.44 1.82
N ARG A 84 11.29 19.18 1.64
CA ARG A 84 11.32 20.31 0.68
C ARG A 84 11.34 19.82 -0.77
N VAL A 85 12.14 18.81 -1.10
CA VAL A 85 12.24 18.24 -2.45
C VAL A 85 10.93 17.60 -2.87
N LEU A 86 10.28 16.88 -1.95
CA LEU A 86 8.99 16.23 -2.15
C LEU A 86 7.80 17.19 -1.99
N ASN A 87 8.05 18.49 -1.74
CA ASN A 87 6.99 19.49 -1.55
C ASN A 87 5.88 19.01 -0.58
N ALA A 88 6.30 18.47 0.56
CA ALA A 88 5.43 17.77 1.51
C ALA A 88 4.30 18.66 2.10
N LEU A 89 4.44 19.98 2.02
CA LEU A 89 3.35 20.91 2.41
C LEU A 89 2.16 20.82 1.46
N ASN A 90 2.38 20.61 0.17
CA ASN A 90 1.32 20.49 -0.83
C ASN A 90 0.92 19.03 -1.08
N TYR A 91 1.87 18.11 -0.93
CA TYR A 91 1.70 16.68 -1.14
C TYR A 91 2.12 15.91 0.12
N PRO A 92 1.34 15.98 1.21
CA PRO A 92 1.78 15.46 2.51
C PRO A 92 1.81 13.94 2.60
N GLN A 93 1.21 13.22 1.66
CA GLN A 93 1.01 11.77 1.72
C GLN A 93 1.41 11.08 0.43
N VAL A 94 1.89 9.85 0.60
CA VAL A 94 1.92 8.83 -0.45
C VAL A 94 0.82 7.81 -0.17
N LYS A 95 0.14 7.36 -1.24
CA LYS A 95 -0.98 6.41 -1.14
C LYS A 95 -0.83 5.33 -2.20
N PHE A 96 -1.19 4.12 -1.83
CA PHE A 96 -1.32 3.02 -2.77
C PHE A 96 -2.72 2.41 -2.65
N TYR A 97 -3.36 2.18 -3.78
CA TYR A 97 -4.64 1.50 -3.87
C TYR A 97 -4.61 0.44 -4.97
N SER A 98 -5.09 -0.76 -4.65
CA SER A 98 -5.33 -1.79 -5.65
C SER A 98 -6.67 -2.49 -5.41
N ALA A 99 -7.37 -2.76 -6.49
CA ALA A 99 -8.54 -3.65 -6.55
C ALA A 99 -8.30 -4.82 -7.51
N ASP A 100 -7.09 -4.92 -8.07
CA ASP A 100 -6.63 -6.03 -8.90
C ASP A 100 -5.47 -6.71 -8.17
N ILE A 101 -5.82 -7.73 -7.38
CA ILE A 101 -4.91 -8.45 -6.50
C ILE A 101 -5.04 -9.94 -6.80
N SER A 102 -3.92 -10.58 -7.11
CA SER A 102 -3.83 -12.03 -7.29
C SER A 102 -3.06 -12.65 -6.14
N ILE A 103 -3.64 -13.68 -5.49
CA ILE A 103 -2.99 -14.44 -4.43
C ILE A 103 -2.83 -15.87 -4.91
N ASN A 104 -1.58 -16.37 -4.90
CA ASN A 104 -1.25 -17.72 -5.29
C ASN A 104 -0.28 -18.33 -4.27
N SER A 105 -0.81 -19.19 -3.39
CA SER A 105 -0.07 -19.77 -2.26
C SER A 105 0.49 -18.68 -1.33
N ASP A 106 1.79 -18.52 -1.28
CA ASP A 106 2.55 -17.58 -0.46
C ASP A 106 2.95 -16.30 -1.20
N LYS A 107 2.45 -16.11 -2.43
CA LYS A 107 2.71 -14.94 -3.26
C LYS A 107 1.47 -14.08 -3.44
N ILE A 108 1.68 -12.79 -3.44
CA ILE A 108 0.66 -11.79 -3.76
C ILE A 108 1.19 -10.87 -4.85
N THR A 109 0.37 -10.61 -5.86
CA THR A 109 0.66 -9.65 -6.93
C THR A 109 -0.36 -8.54 -6.87
N PHE A 110 0.11 -7.31 -6.92
CA PHE A 110 -0.69 -6.10 -6.95
C PHE A 110 -0.59 -5.42 -8.30
N ASN A 111 -1.74 -5.04 -8.88
CA ASN A 111 -1.84 -4.09 -9.96
C ASN A 111 -2.66 -2.91 -9.45
N GLY A 112 -2.01 -1.78 -9.15
CA GLY A 112 -2.65 -0.69 -8.44
C GLY A 112 -2.12 0.68 -8.82
N GLU A 113 -2.72 1.69 -8.23
CA GLU A 113 -2.39 3.09 -8.41
C GLU A 113 -1.55 3.59 -7.23
N LEU A 114 -0.35 4.10 -7.53
CA LEU A 114 0.50 4.83 -6.61
C LEU A 114 0.26 6.33 -6.81
N ASP A 115 -0.31 6.99 -5.80
CA ASP A 115 -0.52 8.44 -5.74
C ASP A 115 0.62 9.06 -4.93
N PHE A 116 1.52 9.74 -5.60
CA PHE A 116 2.69 10.37 -5.00
C PHE A 116 2.99 11.70 -5.68
N HIS A 117 3.33 12.72 -4.90
CA HIS A 117 3.68 14.06 -5.37
C HIS A 117 2.64 14.67 -6.33
N GLY A 118 1.33 14.37 -6.10
CA GLY A 118 0.21 14.86 -6.92
C GLY A 118 0.01 14.14 -8.25
N LYS A 119 0.75 13.08 -8.51
CA LYS A 119 0.59 12.21 -9.67
C LYS A 119 0.15 10.81 -9.27
N LYS A 120 -0.63 10.19 -10.15
CA LYS A 120 -1.13 8.82 -10.02
C LYS A 120 -0.57 7.96 -11.14
N ILE A 121 0.16 6.94 -10.80
CA ILE A 121 0.82 6.04 -11.77
C ILE A 121 0.44 4.60 -11.45
N GLN A 122 0.11 3.84 -12.51
CA GLN A 122 -0.12 2.40 -12.37
C GLN A 122 1.19 1.71 -12.03
N LYS A 123 1.17 0.90 -10.99
CA LYS A 123 2.32 0.14 -10.50
C LYS A 123 1.92 -1.30 -10.30
N SER A 124 2.74 -2.21 -10.83
CA SER A 124 2.63 -3.65 -10.57
C SER A 124 3.85 -4.12 -9.80
N PHE A 125 3.66 -4.90 -8.75
CA PHE A 125 4.73 -5.51 -7.98
C PHE A 125 4.22 -6.77 -7.25
N GLU A 126 5.17 -7.58 -6.83
CA GLU A 126 4.91 -8.82 -6.10
C GLU A 126 5.39 -8.71 -4.65
N GLY A 127 4.83 -9.55 -3.81
CA GLY A 127 5.24 -9.72 -2.42
C GLY A 127 4.98 -11.13 -1.92
N THR A 128 5.40 -11.39 -0.70
CA THR A 128 5.01 -12.59 0.04
C THR A 128 3.70 -12.35 0.78
N TYR A 129 2.94 -13.41 0.96
CA TYR A 129 1.63 -13.38 1.60
C TYR A 129 1.53 -14.54 2.60
N VAL A 130 1.36 -14.20 3.86
CA VAL A 130 1.15 -15.17 4.94
C VAL A 130 -0.12 -14.81 5.69
N ASN A 131 -1.10 -15.70 5.66
CA ASN A 131 -2.37 -15.54 6.36
C ASN A 131 -2.50 -16.61 7.45
N THR A 132 -2.55 -16.17 8.69
CA THR A 132 -2.94 -16.96 9.84
C THR A 132 -4.37 -16.59 10.23
N ASN A 133 -5.00 -17.32 11.16
CA ASN A 133 -6.39 -17.06 11.54
C ASN A 133 -6.63 -15.60 12.00
N ASP A 134 -5.63 -14.99 12.64
CA ASP A 134 -5.75 -13.69 13.32
C ASP A 134 -4.89 -12.58 12.69
N LYS A 135 -3.85 -12.94 11.91
CA LYS A 135 -2.93 -11.98 11.30
C LYS A 135 -2.68 -12.29 9.83
N LEU A 136 -2.62 -11.24 9.04
CA LEU A 136 -2.21 -11.27 7.64
C LEU A 136 -0.92 -10.45 7.51
N THR A 137 0.16 -11.07 7.01
CA THR A 137 1.44 -10.41 6.75
C THR A 137 1.69 -10.33 5.26
N ILE A 138 2.03 -9.15 4.77
CA ILE A 138 2.43 -8.89 3.38
C ILE A 138 3.77 -8.17 3.42
N GLU A 139 4.77 -8.73 2.73
CA GLU A 139 6.11 -8.14 2.63
C GLU A 139 6.52 -8.10 1.16
N GLY A 140 7.26 -7.07 0.78
CA GLY A 140 7.73 -6.95 -0.60
C GLY A 140 8.62 -5.75 -0.82
N GLU A 141 9.08 -5.64 -2.06
CA GLU A 141 9.92 -4.55 -2.52
C GLU A 141 9.57 -4.14 -3.95
N PHE A 142 9.74 -2.89 -4.27
CA PHE A 142 9.64 -2.37 -5.64
C PHE A 142 10.42 -1.06 -5.76
N SER A 143 10.71 -0.64 -7.00
CA SER A 143 11.39 0.62 -7.25
C SER A 143 10.45 1.67 -7.83
N VAL A 144 10.67 2.92 -7.50
CA VAL A 144 9.95 4.10 -8.00
C VAL A 144 10.92 4.98 -8.78
N VAL A 145 10.56 5.37 -10.00
CA VAL A 145 11.28 6.40 -10.77
C VAL A 145 10.75 7.76 -10.34
N LEU A 146 11.61 8.58 -9.77
CA LEU A 146 11.21 9.84 -9.11
C LEU A 146 10.75 10.90 -10.12
N THR A 147 11.37 10.95 -11.30
CA THR A 147 10.98 11.90 -12.35
C THR A 147 9.63 11.57 -12.99
N ASP A 148 9.13 10.34 -12.90
CA ASP A 148 7.77 9.99 -13.31
C ASP A 148 6.72 10.78 -12.51
N PHE A 149 7.06 11.15 -11.26
CA PHE A 149 6.24 11.96 -10.35
C PHE A 149 6.59 13.46 -10.38
N ASP A 150 7.27 13.94 -11.43
CA ASP A 150 7.73 15.33 -11.57
C ASP A 150 8.62 15.82 -10.41
N ILE A 151 9.27 14.91 -9.69
CA ILE A 151 10.20 15.24 -8.64
C ILE A 151 11.50 15.76 -9.26
N LYS A 152 11.87 16.98 -8.88
CA LYS A 152 13.14 17.55 -9.33
C LYS A 152 14.29 16.98 -8.51
N LEU A 153 15.11 16.14 -9.15
CA LEU A 153 16.24 15.48 -8.50
C LEU A 153 17.23 16.50 -7.93
N PRO A 154 17.55 16.44 -6.63
CA PRO A 154 18.60 17.27 -6.05
C PRO A 154 19.96 16.88 -6.63
N SER A 155 20.87 17.87 -6.68
CA SER A 155 22.23 17.67 -7.13
C SER A 155 23.23 18.16 -6.10
N LEU A 156 24.34 17.46 -5.96
CA LEU A 156 25.49 17.85 -5.18
C LEU A 156 26.72 17.83 -6.11
N MET A 157 27.51 18.91 -6.11
CA MET A 157 28.69 19.07 -6.99
C MET A 157 28.34 18.82 -8.47
N LEU A 158 27.21 19.34 -8.95
CA LEU A 158 26.72 19.20 -10.33
C LEU A 158 26.27 17.77 -10.72
N VAL A 159 26.38 16.81 -9.84
CA VAL A 159 25.86 15.44 -10.06
C VAL A 159 24.49 15.31 -9.42
N LYS A 160 23.51 14.84 -10.18
CA LYS A 160 22.18 14.53 -9.67
C LYS A 160 22.19 13.23 -8.89
N MET A 161 21.29 13.08 -7.93
CA MET A 161 21.02 11.78 -7.32
C MET A 161 20.46 10.80 -8.36
N ASP A 162 20.53 9.52 -8.07
CA ASP A 162 19.92 8.48 -8.91
C ASP A 162 18.40 8.72 -9.00
N ASP A 163 17.83 8.48 -10.18
CA ASP A 163 16.42 8.76 -10.49
C ASP A 163 15.48 7.67 -10.01
N PHE A 164 15.85 6.93 -9.00
CA PHE A 164 14.97 5.92 -8.41
C PHE A 164 15.15 5.84 -6.90
N ALA A 165 14.10 5.38 -6.25
CA ALA A 165 14.08 4.96 -4.86
C ALA A 165 13.57 3.52 -4.78
N ASP A 166 14.28 2.68 -4.06
CA ASP A 166 13.82 1.33 -3.73
C ASP A 166 12.94 1.43 -2.50
N ILE A 167 11.78 0.80 -2.57
CA ILE A 167 10.78 0.75 -1.50
C ILE A 167 10.70 -0.68 -0.98
N GLU A 168 10.90 -0.85 0.31
CA GLU A 168 10.69 -2.09 1.04
C GLU A 168 9.52 -1.88 1.99
N PHE A 169 8.66 -2.86 2.14
CA PHE A 169 7.52 -2.76 3.06
C PHE A 169 7.23 -4.09 3.76
N LYS A 170 6.76 -3.95 4.99
CA LYS A 170 6.14 -5.01 5.78
C LYS A 170 4.83 -4.48 6.33
N LEU A 171 3.74 -5.09 5.94
CA LEU A 171 2.38 -4.72 6.33
C LEU A 171 1.77 -5.88 7.11
N ILE A 172 1.43 -5.64 8.36
CA ILE A 172 0.78 -6.62 9.22
C ILE A 172 -0.62 -6.11 9.52
N PHE A 173 -1.60 -6.95 9.26
CA PHE A 173 -3.00 -6.63 9.48
C PHE A 173 -3.61 -7.60 10.48
N GLU A 174 -4.57 -7.12 11.26
CA GLU A 174 -5.45 -7.91 12.11
C GLU A 174 -6.88 -7.92 11.59
N LYS A 175 -7.57 -9.02 11.82
CA LYS A 175 -8.96 -9.17 11.39
C LYS A 175 -9.86 -8.32 12.27
N THR A 176 -10.70 -7.50 11.65
CA THR A 176 -11.74 -6.74 12.36
C THR A 176 -13.00 -7.59 12.48
N ASN A 177 -13.50 -7.74 13.69
CA ASN A 177 -14.77 -8.44 13.99
C ASN A 177 -15.97 -7.63 13.54
#